data_28a33ce02ef1fced9821eec12aad039c
#
_entry.id   28a33ce02ef1fced9821eec12aad039c
#
_cell.length_a   1.000
_cell.length_b   1.000
_cell.length_c   1.000
_cell.angle_alpha   90.00
_cell.angle_beta   90.00
_cell.angle_gamma   90.00
#
_symmetry.space_group_name_H-M   'P 1'
#
loop_
_entity.id
_entity.type
_entity.pdbx_description
1 polymer ?
#
loop_
_entity_poly.entity_id
_entity_poly.type
_entity_poly.pdbx_seq_one_letter_code
_entity_poly.pdbx_strand_id
1 'polypeptide(L)'
;MKKVLVAIMAMFCSMSSFAQYSSGGFSLDEENIYWGVRFGMTAASLSGDLDASSKVGMTLAGVVGLRPSDNTPVFIESGLYYTERGGKNGGPYVGLKRTPDGSVSRVGYNILEIPLTIKYGLKVSDQIAVLPFFGPYFSYAISGKTKQTVKGTTESESVGTFDEKKACHGGLNRASMGLKLGVGAEYNKIYLELGYQFGITNIAKEENFSGRSNAFFANIGVNL
;
A
#
# COMPACT_ATOMS: atom_id res chain seq x y z
N MET A 1 2.20 13.33 -17.19
CA MET A 1 2.59 12.05 -16.56
C MET A 1 4.06 11.69 -16.80
N LYS A 2 4.59 11.68 -18.06
CA LYS A 2 6.02 11.36 -18.32
C LYS A 2 7.01 12.28 -17.59
N LYS A 3 6.72 13.59 -17.48
CA LYS A 3 7.59 14.56 -16.79
C LYS A 3 7.68 14.36 -15.26
N VAL A 4 6.59 13.89 -14.63
CA VAL A 4 6.57 13.58 -13.20
C VAL A 4 7.36 12.31 -12.91
N LEU A 5 7.26 11.30 -13.78
CA LEU A 5 8.04 10.07 -13.66
C LEU A 5 9.55 10.32 -13.79
N VAL A 6 9.94 11.19 -14.73
CA VAL A 6 11.34 11.61 -14.91
C VAL A 6 11.84 12.39 -13.70
N ALA A 7 11.03 13.28 -13.12
CA ALA A 7 11.40 14.03 -11.93
C ALA A 7 11.59 13.12 -10.69
N ILE A 8 10.71 12.12 -10.52
CA ILE A 8 10.83 11.11 -9.47
C ILE A 8 12.09 10.26 -9.69
N MET A 9 12.36 9.82 -10.92
CA MET A 9 13.58 9.06 -11.25
C MET A 9 14.85 9.90 -11.05
N ALA A 10 14.85 11.18 -11.41
CA ALA A 10 15.97 12.09 -11.18
C ALA A 10 16.21 12.35 -9.68
N MET A 11 15.14 12.43 -8.88
CA MET A 11 15.25 12.55 -7.43
C MET A 11 15.87 11.29 -6.80
N PHE A 12 15.52 10.08 -7.28
CA PHE A 12 16.15 8.84 -6.85
C PHE A 12 17.63 8.73 -7.28
N CYS A 13 17.98 9.18 -8.49
CA CYS A 13 19.38 9.19 -8.95
C CYS A 13 20.27 10.17 -8.19
N SER A 14 19.73 11.29 -7.71
CA SER A 14 20.51 12.25 -6.91
C SER A 14 20.77 11.77 -5.48
N MET A 15 19.93 10.87 -4.97
CA MET A 15 20.09 10.30 -3.62
C MET A 15 21.20 9.25 -3.54
N SER A 16 21.56 8.61 -4.65
CA SER A 16 22.68 7.65 -4.69
C SER A 16 24.06 8.28 -4.44
N SER A 17 24.17 9.61 -4.51
CA SER A 17 25.42 10.34 -4.23
C SER A 17 25.70 10.50 -2.73
N PHE A 18 24.73 10.23 -1.86
CA PHE A 18 24.87 10.28 -0.41
C PHE A 18 25.09 8.91 0.24
N ALA A 19 24.98 7.83 -0.54
CA ALA A 19 25.35 6.50 -0.08
C ALA A 19 26.87 6.38 -0.03
N GLN A 20 27.50 6.99 0.95
CA GLN A 20 28.84 6.63 1.31
C GLN A 20 28.81 5.17 1.77
N TYR A 21 29.54 4.40 1.03
CA TYR A 21 29.76 2.98 1.12
C TYR A 21 30.13 2.57 2.57
N SER A 22 29.15 2.14 3.34
CA SER A 22 29.40 1.32 4.51
C SER A 22 29.41 -0.14 4.05
N SER A 23 30.54 -0.79 4.15
CA SER A 23 30.73 -2.18 3.79
C SER A 23 30.20 -3.09 4.90
N GLY A 24 28.91 -3.35 4.87
CA GLY A 24 28.30 -4.27 5.82
C GLY A 24 26.79 -4.29 5.63
N GLY A 25 26.16 -5.42 5.82
CA GLY A 25 24.72 -5.52 5.93
C GLY A 25 24.18 -4.58 7.01
N PHE A 26 22.86 -4.48 7.13
CA PHE A 26 22.21 -3.68 8.17
C PHE A 26 22.89 -3.96 9.50
N SER A 27 23.81 -3.09 9.88
CA SER A 27 24.46 -3.14 11.18
C SER A 27 23.52 -2.45 12.13
N LEU A 28 22.91 -3.20 13.03
CA LEU A 28 22.12 -2.65 14.13
C LEU A 28 22.96 -1.69 15.01
N ASP A 29 24.24 -1.57 14.72
CA ASP A 29 25.21 -0.87 15.56
C ASP A 29 25.79 0.42 14.95
N GLU A 30 25.65 0.68 13.63
CA GLU A 30 26.47 1.74 13.00
C GLU A 30 25.71 2.92 12.37
N GLU A 31 24.46 2.78 11.93
CA GLU A 31 23.76 3.87 11.24
C GLU A 31 22.44 4.25 11.90
N ASN A 32 22.31 5.51 12.29
CA ASN A 32 21.09 6.05 12.87
C ASN A 32 19.98 6.31 11.84
N ILE A 33 20.32 6.35 10.55
CA ILE A 33 19.37 6.62 9.46
C ILE A 33 19.68 5.68 8.29
N TYR A 34 18.68 5.01 7.77
CA TYR A 34 18.79 4.22 6.55
C TYR A 34 17.73 4.62 5.52
N TRP A 35 18.01 4.36 4.27
CA TRP A 35 17.11 4.52 3.15
C TRP A 35 16.84 3.18 2.51
N GLY A 36 15.71 3.04 1.86
CA GLY A 36 15.42 1.79 1.18
C GLY A 36 14.41 1.95 0.05
N VAL A 37 14.43 0.96 -0.83
CA VAL A 37 13.44 0.81 -1.89
C VAL A 37 12.70 -0.50 -1.67
N ARG A 38 11.39 -0.50 -1.85
CA ARG A 38 10.52 -1.67 -1.71
C ARG A 38 9.74 -1.88 -3.00
N PHE A 39 9.64 -3.11 -3.41
CA PHE A 39 8.78 -3.56 -4.50
C PHE A 39 8.03 -4.81 -4.06
N GLY A 40 6.76 -4.96 -4.45
CA GLY A 40 6.01 -6.11 -4.03
C GLY A 40 4.60 -6.17 -4.56
N MET A 41 3.80 -6.97 -3.87
CA MET A 41 2.42 -7.26 -4.23
C MET A 41 1.51 -7.05 -3.02
N THR A 42 0.29 -6.62 -3.33
CA THR A 42 -0.81 -6.52 -2.35
C THR A 42 -1.98 -7.36 -2.82
N ALA A 43 -2.64 -8.02 -1.88
CA ALA A 43 -3.94 -8.64 -2.08
C ALA A 43 -4.95 -7.84 -1.27
N ALA A 44 -5.58 -6.85 -1.90
CA ALA A 44 -6.52 -5.95 -1.27
C ALA A 44 -7.96 -6.46 -1.42
N SER A 45 -8.76 -6.31 -0.39
CA SER A 45 -10.20 -6.60 -0.35
C SER A 45 -10.97 -5.42 0.23
N LEU A 46 -12.23 -5.34 -0.13
CA LEU A 46 -13.16 -4.35 0.43
C LEU A 46 -14.18 -5.09 1.29
N SER A 47 -14.33 -4.66 2.53
CA SER A 47 -15.25 -5.24 3.50
C SER A 47 -16.41 -4.30 3.82
N GLY A 48 -17.38 -4.80 4.61
CA GLY A 48 -18.63 -4.09 4.89
C GLY A 48 -19.60 -4.20 3.71
N ASP A 49 -20.39 -3.17 3.48
CA ASP A 49 -21.39 -3.15 2.40
C ASP A 49 -20.76 -3.14 0.98
N LEU A 50 -19.46 -2.89 0.89
CA LEU A 50 -18.72 -2.99 -0.37
C LEU A 50 -18.48 -4.42 -0.80
N ASP A 51 -18.34 -5.35 0.13
CA ASP A 51 -18.20 -6.81 -0.03
C ASP A 51 -17.52 -7.25 -1.34
N ALA A 52 -16.29 -6.81 -1.55
CA ALA A 52 -15.55 -7.14 -2.76
C ALA A 52 -14.38 -8.07 -2.44
N SER A 53 -14.34 -9.18 -3.17
CA SER A 53 -13.30 -10.21 -3.09
C SER A 53 -11.92 -9.64 -3.40
N SER A 54 -10.89 -10.33 -2.97
CA SER A 54 -9.51 -9.89 -3.10
C SER A 54 -9.08 -9.63 -4.55
N LYS A 55 -8.39 -8.50 -4.74
CA LYS A 55 -7.68 -8.13 -5.98
C LYS A 55 -6.20 -8.00 -5.68
N VAL A 56 -5.38 -8.67 -6.49
CA VAL A 56 -3.93 -8.51 -6.45
C VAL A 56 -3.55 -7.22 -7.18
N GLY A 57 -2.66 -6.46 -6.58
CA GLY A 57 -2.04 -5.25 -7.11
C GLY A 57 -0.55 -5.22 -6.84
N MET A 58 0.14 -4.23 -7.39
CA MET A 58 1.57 -4.02 -7.23
C MET A 58 1.85 -2.88 -6.25
N THR A 59 3.01 -2.95 -5.61
CA THR A 59 3.51 -1.89 -4.72
C THR A 59 4.93 -1.51 -5.12
N LEU A 60 5.21 -0.20 -5.09
CA LEU A 60 6.54 0.38 -5.21
C LEU A 60 6.69 1.46 -4.13
N ALA A 61 7.82 1.48 -3.42
CA ALA A 61 8.02 2.47 -2.37
C ALA A 61 9.47 2.89 -2.20
N GLY A 62 9.66 4.14 -1.75
CA GLY A 62 10.87 4.62 -1.12
C GLY A 62 10.63 4.82 0.37
N VAL A 63 11.54 4.33 1.19
CA VAL A 63 11.42 4.39 2.65
C VAL A 63 12.62 5.06 3.28
N VAL A 64 12.41 5.63 4.44
CA VAL A 64 13.43 6.17 5.32
C VAL A 64 13.14 5.68 6.74
N GLY A 65 14.16 5.16 7.39
CA GLY A 65 14.07 4.75 8.79
C GLY A 65 15.15 5.43 9.62
N LEU A 66 14.84 5.61 10.88
CA LEU A 66 15.77 6.15 11.86
C LEU A 66 15.76 5.29 13.12
N ARG A 67 16.91 5.19 13.76
CA ARG A 67 17.09 4.56 15.07
C ARG A 67 17.22 5.68 16.11
N PRO A 68 16.24 5.87 17.00
CA PRO A 68 16.26 6.97 17.95
C PRO A 68 17.33 6.85 19.04
N SER A 69 17.82 5.64 19.30
CA SER A 69 18.78 5.39 20.37
C SER A 69 19.66 4.18 20.05
N ASP A 70 20.97 4.33 20.27
CA ASP A 70 21.94 3.26 20.04
C ASP A 70 21.79 2.09 21.04
N ASN A 71 21.16 2.35 22.19
CA ASN A 71 20.96 1.35 23.23
C ASN A 71 19.73 0.44 23.01
N THR A 72 18.88 0.75 22.03
CA THR A 72 17.67 -0.03 21.78
C THR A 72 17.55 -0.37 20.30
N PRO A 73 17.19 -1.62 19.96
CA PRO A 73 16.99 -2.05 18.59
C PRO A 73 15.61 -1.63 18.06
N VAL A 74 15.22 -0.37 18.32
CA VAL A 74 13.95 0.20 17.88
C VAL A 74 14.20 1.13 16.70
N PHE A 75 13.42 0.98 15.67
CA PHE A 75 13.48 1.80 14.46
C PHE A 75 12.10 2.41 14.19
N ILE A 76 12.11 3.65 13.73
CA ILE A 76 10.91 4.32 13.21
C ILE A 76 11.11 4.45 11.71
N GLU A 77 10.22 3.85 10.93
CA GLU A 77 10.29 3.93 9.47
C GLU A 77 9.03 4.60 8.92
N SER A 78 9.26 5.46 7.95
CA SER A 78 8.23 6.05 7.11
C SER A 78 8.64 5.96 5.65
N GLY A 79 7.77 6.36 4.73
CA GLY A 79 8.07 6.34 3.31
C GLY A 79 6.89 6.75 2.47
N LEU A 80 7.11 6.73 1.16
CA LEU A 80 6.05 6.95 0.18
C LEU A 80 5.86 5.69 -0.64
N TYR A 81 4.67 5.10 -0.51
CA TYR A 81 4.25 3.89 -1.19
C TYR A 81 3.25 4.23 -2.29
N TYR A 82 3.53 3.81 -3.51
CA TYR A 82 2.55 3.73 -4.58
C TYR A 82 2.01 2.31 -4.64
N THR A 83 0.70 2.14 -4.43
CA THR A 83 0.09 0.81 -4.31
C THR A 83 -1.21 0.74 -5.10
N GLU A 84 -1.39 -0.36 -5.83
CA GLU A 84 -2.67 -0.70 -6.44
C GLU A 84 -3.54 -1.45 -5.44
N ARG A 85 -4.79 -1.00 -5.29
CA ARG A 85 -5.81 -1.64 -4.46
C ARG A 85 -7.12 -1.86 -5.22
N GLY A 86 -8.06 -2.51 -4.58
CA GLY A 86 -9.39 -2.71 -5.11
C GLY A 86 -10.02 -4.02 -4.69
N GLY A 87 -11.06 -4.42 -5.43
CA GLY A 87 -11.78 -5.66 -5.22
C GLY A 87 -12.44 -6.16 -6.49
N LYS A 88 -12.79 -7.44 -6.49
CA LYS A 88 -13.52 -8.12 -7.55
C LYS A 88 -14.87 -8.57 -7.00
N ASN A 89 -15.85 -8.75 -7.89
CA ASN A 89 -17.18 -9.27 -7.53
C ASN A 89 -17.83 -8.48 -6.37
N GLY A 90 -17.67 -7.15 -6.42
CA GLY A 90 -18.26 -6.28 -5.40
C GLY A 90 -19.77 -6.39 -5.35
N GLY A 91 -20.31 -6.16 -4.14
CA GLY A 91 -21.74 -6.09 -3.89
C GLY A 91 -22.41 -4.90 -4.63
N PRO A 92 -23.71 -4.69 -4.42
CA PRO A 92 -24.51 -3.71 -5.17
C PRO A 92 -24.04 -2.25 -4.98
N TYR A 93 -23.26 -1.98 -3.93
CA TYR A 93 -22.68 -0.66 -3.71
C TYR A 93 -21.61 -0.29 -4.73
N VAL A 94 -20.89 -1.29 -5.24
CA VAL A 94 -19.74 -1.11 -6.11
C VAL A 94 -20.15 -1.32 -7.56
N GLY A 95 -20.56 -0.29 -8.24
CA GLY A 95 -20.99 -0.40 -9.63
C GLY A 95 -21.40 0.93 -10.24
N LEU A 96 -22.13 0.84 -11.33
CA LEU A 96 -22.78 1.97 -11.99
C LEU A 96 -24.18 2.17 -11.41
N LYS A 97 -24.68 3.41 -11.43
CA LYS A 97 -26.03 3.75 -10.96
C LYS A 97 -27.16 2.93 -11.62
N ARG A 98 -26.90 2.36 -12.78
CA ARG A 98 -27.82 1.46 -13.49
C ARG A 98 -27.14 0.12 -13.68
N THR A 99 -27.23 -0.73 -12.68
CA THR A 99 -26.67 -2.07 -12.70
C THR A 99 -27.78 -3.05 -13.11
N PRO A 100 -27.70 -3.70 -14.29
CA PRO A 100 -28.56 -4.81 -14.61
C PRO A 100 -28.34 -5.98 -13.64
N ASP A 101 -29.38 -6.73 -13.33
CA ASP A 101 -29.28 -7.92 -12.49
C ASP A 101 -28.24 -8.90 -13.05
N GLY A 102 -27.39 -9.44 -12.17
CA GLY A 102 -26.37 -10.42 -12.55
C GLY A 102 -25.06 -9.83 -13.07
N SER A 103 -24.83 -8.52 -12.99
CA SER A 103 -23.54 -7.93 -13.35
C SER A 103 -22.48 -8.13 -12.26
N VAL A 104 -21.23 -8.20 -12.71
CA VAL A 104 -20.05 -8.34 -11.86
C VAL A 104 -19.20 -7.07 -11.92
N SER A 105 -18.94 -6.49 -10.78
CA SER A 105 -18.14 -5.27 -10.67
C SER A 105 -16.70 -5.57 -10.26
N ARG A 106 -15.76 -4.87 -10.88
CA ARG A 106 -14.34 -4.86 -10.51
C ARG A 106 -13.89 -3.44 -10.22
N VAL A 107 -13.46 -3.19 -9.02
CA VAL A 107 -12.91 -1.90 -8.58
C VAL A 107 -11.39 -1.98 -8.61
N GLY A 108 -10.76 -0.97 -9.17
CA GLY A 108 -9.32 -0.80 -9.10
C GLY A 108 -8.99 0.66 -8.86
N TYR A 109 -8.11 0.93 -7.91
CA TYR A 109 -7.61 2.28 -7.65
C TYR A 109 -6.17 2.26 -7.17
N ASN A 110 -5.48 3.35 -7.45
CA ASN A 110 -4.09 3.55 -7.07
C ASN A 110 -4.05 4.57 -5.94
N ILE A 111 -3.28 4.24 -4.91
CA ILE A 111 -3.10 5.10 -3.74
C ILE A 111 -1.64 5.53 -3.61
N LEU A 112 -1.45 6.69 -3.02
CA LEU A 112 -0.21 7.07 -2.34
C LEU A 112 -0.44 6.86 -0.85
N GLU A 113 0.48 6.15 -0.20
CA GLU A 113 0.40 5.80 1.22
C GLU A 113 1.67 6.24 1.93
N ILE A 114 1.48 6.81 3.11
CA ILE A 114 2.55 7.21 4.03
C ILE A 114 2.30 6.46 5.34
N PRO A 115 3.04 5.36 5.59
CA PRO A 115 3.02 4.70 6.88
C PRO A 115 3.95 5.40 7.88
N LEU A 116 3.68 5.21 9.16
CA LEU A 116 4.61 5.52 10.25
C LEU A 116 4.69 4.28 11.13
N THR A 117 5.72 3.47 10.94
CA THR A 117 5.86 2.17 11.60
C THR A 117 6.99 2.16 12.62
N ILE A 118 6.75 1.53 13.75
CA ILE A 118 7.77 1.18 14.72
C ILE A 118 8.19 -0.26 14.44
N LYS A 119 9.48 -0.48 14.30
CA LYS A 119 10.10 -1.79 14.08
C LYS A 119 10.97 -2.14 15.26
N TYR A 120 10.99 -3.40 15.64
CA TYR A 120 11.89 -3.92 16.67
C TYR A 120 12.85 -4.92 16.04
N GLY A 121 14.15 -4.61 16.09
CA GLY A 121 15.20 -5.45 15.50
C GLY A 121 15.58 -6.61 16.40
N LEU A 122 15.26 -7.83 16.00
CA LEU A 122 15.69 -9.07 16.64
C LEU A 122 16.85 -9.65 15.84
N LYS A 123 18.06 -9.53 16.36
CA LYS A 123 19.26 -10.11 15.76
C LYS A 123 19.23 -11.62 15.94
N VAL A 124 19.10 -12.35 14.85
CA VAL A 124 19.11 -13.83 14.84
C VAL A 124 20.52 -14.36 14.59
N SER A 125 21.28 -13.68 13.73
CA SER A 125 22.72 -13.92 13.49
C SER A 125 23.39 -12.62 13.09
N ASP A 126 24.70 -12.63 12.86
CA ASP A 126 25.43 -11.44 12.43
C ASP A 126 24.98 -10.86 11.08
N GLN A 127 24.29 -11.66 10.29
CA GLN A 127 23.82 -11.26 8.95
C GLN A 127 22.29 -11.23 8.83
N ILE A 128 21.57 -11.74 9.83
CA ILE A 128 20.11 -11.88 9.78
C ILE A 128 19.46 -11.18 10.94
N ALA A 129 18.57 -10.27 10.62
CA ALA A 129 17.69 -9.64 11.60
C ALA A 129 16.21 -9.86 11.22
N VAL A 130 15.37 -10.08 12.23
CA VAL A 130 13.91 -10.16 12.09
C VAL A 130 13.32 -8.91 12.71
N LEU A 131 12.46 -8.22 11.99
CA LEU A 131 11.92 -6.91 12.35
C LEU A 131 10.38 -6.94 12.37
N PRO A 132 9.75 -7.44 13.45
CA PRO A 132 8.32 -7.20 13.64
C PRO A 132 8.05 -5.70 13.66
N PHE A 133 6.96 -5.29 13.06
CA PHE A 133 6.59 -3.89 12.96
C PHE A 133 5.08 -3.68 13.07
N PHE A 134 4.76 -2.47 13.50
CA PHE A 134 3.40 -2.02 13.67
C PHE A 134 3.34 -0.49 13.56
N GLY A 135 2.26 0.05 13.05
CA GLY A 135 2.02 1.49 13.04
C GLY A 135 0.82 1.92 12.20
N PRO A 136 0.42 3.19 12.31
CA PRO A 136 -0.62 3.76 11.47
C PRO A 136 -0.12 4.01 10.05
N TYR A 137 -1.06 4.12 9.12
CA TYR A 137 -0.81 4.65 7.78
C TYR A 137 -1.93 5.61 7.37
N PHE A 138 -1.57 6.58 6.56
CA PHE A 138 -2.48 7.43 5.82
C PHE A 138 -2.34 7.15 4.33
N SER A 139 -3.44 7.12 3.61
CA SER A 139 -3.41 6.93 2.16
C SER A 139 -4.39 7.84 1.43
N TYR A 140 -4.03 8.22 0.22
CA TYR A 140 -4.84 9.02 -0.66
C TYR A 140 -4.92 8.42 -2.06
N ALA A 141 -6.13 8.18 -2.54
CA ALA A 141 -6.36 7.62 -3.86
C ALA A 141 -6.21 8.69 -4.95
N ILE A 142 -5.24 8.47 -5.83
CA ILE A 142 -4.90 9.39 -6.92
C ILE A 142 -5.68 9.09 -8.20
N SER A 143 -6.00 7.84 -8.44
CA SER A 143 -6.77 7.41 -9.61
C SER A 143 -7.52 6.12 -9.32
N GLY A 144 -8.60 5.87 -10.07
CA GLY A 144 -9.35 4.62 -9.95
C GLY A 144 -10.40 4.47 -11.03
N LYS A 145 -10.64 3.20 -11.41
CA LYS A 145 -11.70 2.82 -12.35
C LYS A 145 -12.48 1.64 -11.80
N THR A 146 -13.79 1.75 -11.90
CA THR A 146 -14.72 0.65 -11.65
C THR A 146 -15.21 0.15 -13.00
N LYS A 147 -14.98 -1.14 -13.26
CA LYS A 147 -15.43 -1.81 -14.47
C LYS A 147 -16.57 -2.76 -14.11
N GLN A 148 -17.67 -2.64 -14.79
CA GLN A 148 -18.83 -3.52 -14.66
C GLN A 148 -19.01 -4.32 -15.93
N THR A 149 -19.25 -5.62 -15.80
CA THR A 149 -19.49 -6.53 -16.91
C THR A 149 -20.81 -7.22 -16.66
N VAL A 150 -21.72 -7.19 -17.65
CA VAL A 150 -22.99 -7.89 -17.58
C VAL A 150 -22.72 -9.39 -17.78
N LYS A 151 -23.26 -10.22 -16.89
CA LYS A 151 -23.07 -11.67 -16.93
C LYS A 151 -23.65 -12.25 -18.22
N GLY A 152 -22.83 -12.96 -19.00
CA GLY A 152 -23.26 -13.58 -20.27
C GLY A 152 -23.04 -12.69 -21.51
N THR A 153 -22.50 -11.49 -21.38
CA THR A 153 -22.16 -10.61 -22.52
C THR A 153 -20.68 -10.20 -22.45
N THR A 154 -20.14 -9.76 -23.58
CA THR A 154 -18.81 -9.13 -23.66
C THR A 154 -18.86 -7.62 -23.38
N GLU A 155 -20.05 -7.07 -23.20
CA GLU A 155 -20.22 -5.65 -22.94
C GLU A 155 -19.71 -5.30 -21.53
N SER A 156 -18.87 -4.30 -21.47
CA SER A 156 -18.35 -3.79 -20.21
C SER A 156 -18.35 -2.26 -20.22
N GLU A 157 -18.89 -1.68 -19.18
CA GLU A 157 -18.89 -0.26 -18.96
C GLU A 157 -17.89 0.09 -17.83
N SER A 158 -17.21 1.22 -17.94
CA SER A 158 -16.26 1.67 -16.93
C SER A 158 -16.52 3.10 -16.53
N VAL A 159 -16.41 3.37 -15.23
CA VAL A 159 -16.58 4.70 -14.63
C VAL A 159 -15.44 4.98 -13.68
N GLY A 160 -15.16 6.25 -13.40
CA GLY A 160 -14.22 6.63 -12.35
C GLY A 160 -14.73 6.18 -10.98
N THR A 161 -13.92 5.45 -10.23
CA THR A 161 -14.27 4.96 -8.89
C THR A 161 -14.66 6.10 -7.92
N PHE A 162 -14.16 7.29 -8.20
CA PHE A 162 -14.36 8.50 -7.38
C PHE A 162 -15.30 9.53 -8.06
N ASP A 163 -16.02 9.12 -9.11
CA ASP A 163 -16.95 9.98 -9.82
C ASP A 163 -18.31 9.98 -9.12
N GLU A 164 -18.65 11.10 -8.47
CA GLU A 164 -19.88 11.27 -7.70
C GLU A 164 -21.15 11.16 -8.54
N LYS A 165 -21.06 11.51 -9.82
CA LYS A 165 -22.24 11.56 -10.71
C LYS A 165 -22.55 10.22 -11.36
N LYS A 166 -21.52 9.45 -11.67
CA LYS A 166 -21.62 8.22 -12.46
C LYS A 166 -21.47 6.94 -11.65
N ALA A 167 -20.69 7.00 -10.57
CA ALA A 167 -20.52 5.85 -9.68
C ALA A 167 -21.78 5.64 -8.82
N CYS A 168 -22.04 4.39 -8.47
CA CYS A 168 -23.10 4.04 -7.54
C CYS A 168 -22.83 4.68 -6.17
N HIS A 169 -23.87 5.17 -5.50
CA HIS A 169 -23.79 5.79 -4.19
C HIS A 169 -22.69 6.87 -4.04
N GLY A 170 -22.43 7.65 -5.09
CA GLY A 170 -21.45 8.73 -5.08
C GLY A 170 -19.98 8.30 -5.15
N GLY A 171 -19.70 7.01 -5.28
CA GLY A 171 -18.35 6.46 -5.36
C GLY A 171 -17.67 6.30 -4.01
N LEU A 172 -16.34 6.22 -4.03
CA LEU A 172 -15.52 6.04 -2.83
C LEU A 172 -14.83 7.33 -2.39
N ASN A 173 -14.55 7.43 -1.10
CA ASN A 173 -13.69 8.46 -0.54
C ASN A 173 -12.24 8.22 -0.95
N ARG A 174 -11.51 9.32 -1.22
CA ARG A 174 -10.10 9.24 -1.63
C ARG A 174 -9.16 9.06 -0.45
N ALA A 175 -9.45 9.70 0.68
CA ALA A 175 -8.62 9.63 1.87
C ALA A 175 -9.00 8.44 2.72
N SER A 176 -8.02 7.70 3.20
CA SER A 176 -8.22 6.63 4.16
C SER A 176 -7.05 6.49 5.12
N MET A 177 -7.34 5.96 6.30
CA MET A 177 -6.37 5.70 7.36
C MET A 177 -6.58 4.30 7.91
N GLY A 178 -5.51 3.72 8.45
CA GLY A 178 -5.57 2.41 9.04
C GLY A 178 -4.33 2.06 9.85
N LEU A 179 -4.23 0.79 10.20
CA LEU A 179 -3.08 0.21 10.88
C LEU A 179 -2.38 -0.80 9.97
N LYS A 180 -1.07 -0.75 9.97
CA LYS A 180 -0.17 -1.67 9.26
C LYS A 180 0.61 -2.46 10.30
N LEU A 181 0.65 -3.78 10.18
CA LEU A 181 1.45 -4.65 11.01
C LEU A 181 2.04 -5.78 10.18
N GLY A 182 3.18 -6.30 10.63
CA GLY A 182 3.83 -7.39 9.91
C GLY A 182 5.17 -7.75 10.50
N VAL A 183 5.92 -8.52 9.75
CA VAL A 183 7.28 -8.91 10.06
C VAL A 183 8.16 -8.68 8.84
N GLY A 184 9.30 -8.05 9.07
CA GLY A 184 10.40 -7.94 8.13
C GLY A 184 11.50 -8.93 8.46
N ALA A 185 12.28 -9.30 7.47
CA ALA A 185 13.54 -10.01 7.65
C ALA A 185 14.58 -9.34 6.76
N GLU A 186 15.76 -9.11 7.30
CA GLU A 186 16.87 -8.53 6.58
C GLU A 186 18.05 -9.48 6.55
N TYR A 187 18.62 -9.63 5.36
CA TYR A 187 19.85 -10.38 5.11
C TYR A 187 20.74 -9.56 4.17
N ASN A 188 21.90 -9.14 4.63
CA ASN A 188 22.89 -8.41 3.83
C ASN A 188 22.25 -7.29 2.96
N LYS A 189 21.51 -6.36 3.57
CA LYS A 189 20.79 -5.26 2.90
C LYS A 189 19.54 -5.67 2.10
N ILE A 190 19.33 -6.96 1.82
CA ILE A 190 18.09 -7.42 1.22
C ILE A 190 17.03 -7.49 2.32
N TYR A 191 15.94 -6.80 2.12
CA TYR A 191 14.83 -6.73 3.05
C TYR A 191 13.59 -7.39 2.46
N LEU A 192 13.00 -8.29 3.22
CA LEU A 192 11.72 -8.93 2.92
C LEU A 192 10.72 -8.53 3.97
N GLU A 193 9.49 -8.22 3.59
CA GLU A 193 8.42 -7.98 4.55
C GLU A 193 7.11 -8.63 4.12
N LEU A 194 6.41 -9.15 5.12
CA LEU A 194 5.06 -9.69 5.02
C LEU A 194 4.19 -9.00 6.06
N GLY A 195 2.97 -8.66 5.70
CA GLY A 195 2.11 -8.01 6.67
C GLY A 195 0.68 -7.83 6.20
N TYR A 196 -0.08 -7.22 7.06
CA TYR A 196 -1.48 -6.92 6.86
C TYR A 196 -1.80 -5.47 7.21
N GLN A 197 -2.71 -4.90 6.46
CA GLN A 197 -3.23 -3.54 6.64
C GLN A 197 -4.72 -3.60 6.92
N PHE A 198 -5.11 -2.99 8.03
CA PHE A 198 -6.49 -2.84 8.45
C PHE A 198 -6.95 -1.43 8.14
N GLY A 199 -7.93 -1.26 7.27
CA GLY A 199 -8.61 0.02 7.06
C GLY A 199 -9.51 0.33 8.26
N ILE A 200 -9.33 1.50 8.87
CA ILE A 200 -10.16 1.95 10.00
C ILE A 200 -11.25 2.90 9.49
N THR A 201 -10.90 3.79 8.58
CA THR A 201 -11.85 4.77 8.06
C THR A 201 -12.85 4.16 7.11
N ASN A 202 -14.06 4.67 7.14
CA ASN A 202 -15.07 4.36 6.13
C ASN A 202 -14.71 5.02 4.80
N ILE A 203 -14.51 4.21 3.77
CA ILE A 203 -14.25 4.66 2.40
C ILE A 203 -15.52 4.77 1.55
N ALA A 204 -16.67 4.33 2.05
CA ALA A 204 -17.96 4.60 1.41
C ALA A 204 -18.29 6.10 1.56
N LYS A 205 -18.84 6.71 0.52
CA LYS A 205 -19.14 8.13 0.51
C LYS A 205 -20.53 8.43 1.09
N GLU A 206 -21.45 7.51 0.91
CA GLU A 206 -22.80 7.60 1.43
C GLU A 206 -22.85 7.19 2.91
N GLU A 207 -23.46 7.99 3.75
CA GLU A 207 -23.45 7.85 5.22
C GLU A 207 -24.08 6.55 5.74
N ASN A 208 -25.05 5.99 5.00
CA ASN A 208 -25.75 4.77 5.37
C ASN A 208 -24.97 3.47 5.05
N PHE A 209 -23.81 3.60 4.40
CA PHE A 209 -22.99 2.47 4.01
C PHE A 209 -21.63 2.50 4.70
N SER A 210 -21.13 1.33 5.04
CA SER A 210 -19.82 1.15 5.61
C SER A 210 -18.92 0.34 4.66
N GLY A 211 -17.71 0.81 4.48
CA GLY A 211 -16.73 0.09 3.68
C GLY A 211 -15.32 0.36 4.16
N ARG A 212 -14.51 -0.68 4.21
CA ARG A 212 -13.11 -0.59 4.62
C ARG A 212 -12.23 -1.32 3.61
N SER A 213 -11.03 -0.81 3.41
CA SER A 213 -10.04 -1.43 2.54
C SER A 213 -9.00 -2.14 3.39
N ASN A 214 -8.95 -3.44 3.29
CA ASN A 214 -7.95 -4.28 3.95
C ASN A 214 -6.99 -4.85 2.90
N ALA A 215 -5.74 -5.11 3.27
CA ALA A 215 -4.78 -5.68 2.34
C ALA A 215 -3.74 -6.55 3.05
N PHE A 216 -3.49 -7.72 2.51
CA PHE A 216 -2.25 -8.47 2.75
C PHE A 216 -1.19 -7.96 1.78
N PHE A 217 0.06 -7.84 2.21
CA PHE A 217 1.17 -7.44 1.35
C PHE A 217 2.42 -8.28 1.59
N ALA A 218 3.18 -8.40 0.51
CA ALA A 218 4.50 -9.02 0.50
C ALA A 218 5.43 -8.17 -0.35
N ASN A 219 6.50 -7.65 0.25
CA ASN A 219 7.46 -6.80 -0.43
C ASN A 219 8.89 -7.33 -0.26
N ILE A 220 9.69 -7.10 -1.28
CA ILE A 220 11.15 -7.27 -1.26
C ILE A 220 11.78 -5.90 -1.47
N GLY A 221 12.93 -5.66 -0.90
CA GLY A 221 13.63 -4.40 -1.08
C GLY A 221 15.09 -4.47 -0.70
N VAL A 222 15.70 -3.30 -0.75
CA VAL A 222 17.10 -3.10 -0.36
C VAL A 222 17.15 -1.92 0.59
N ASN A 223 17.89 -2.05 1.69
CA ASN A 223 18.27 -0.98 2.58
C ASN A 223 19.69 -0.49 2.21
N LEU A 224 19.86 0.83 2.16
CA LEU A 224 21.09 1.52 1.75
C LEU A 224 21.60 2.41 2.87
#